data_7ef49a834df722468c56ed4782a8bb71
#
_entry.id   7ef49a834df722468c56ed4782a8bb71
#
_cell.length_a   1.000
_cell.length_b   1.000
_cell.length_c   1.000
_cell.angle_alpha   90.00
_cell.angle_beta   90.00
_cell.angle_gamma   90.00
#
_symmetry.space_group_name_H-M   'P 1'
#
loop_
_entity.id
_entity.type
_entity.pdbx_description
1 polymer ?
#
loop_
_entity_poly.entity_id
_entity_poly.type
_entity_poly.pdbx_seq_one_letter_code
_entity_poly.pdbx_strand_id
1 'polypeptide(L)'
;MNYYAIQVKTRGEEKFIRLFRALHPDCSIAIFFPKRSIPVRRKGVTVQTTPAVFPGYLFLETEGETLQSFHWQFRKTCGFYRFLKSNRNIQPLSGRDLETVLHFIKKTGPLAGISKVYFDENSRIVVAEGPLAGLEGNIIKVDKRKKRAKIKLDLYDDSFTIDLGYELIEKAVGLH
;
A
#
# COMPACT_ATOMS: atom_id res chain seq x y z
N MET A 1 3.85 17.65 9.46
CA MET A 1 2.92 16.58 9.04
C MET A 1 3.46 15.24 9.46
N ASN A 2 2.66 14.46 10.14
CA ASN A 2 2.98 13.11 10.60
C ASN A 2 2.07 12.09 9.95
N TYR A 3 2.53 10.85 9.87
CA TYR A 3 1.76 9.72 9.36
C TYR A 3 1.44 8.76 10.49
N TYR A 4 0.20 8.31 10.53
CA TYR A 4 -0.29 7.34 11.51
C TYR A 4 -0.97 6.18 10.78
N ALA A 5 -1.09 5.05 11.43
CA ALA A 5 -1.82 3.91 10.89
C ALA A 5 -2.93 3.47 11.85
N ILE A 6 -4.07 3.13 11.28
CA ILE A 6 -5.18 2.51 11.99
C ILE A 6 -5.48 1.15 11.38
N GLN A 7 -5.85 0.20 12.23
CA GLN A 7 -6.38 -1.09 11.81
C GLN A 7 -7.90 -1.04 11.84
N VAL A 8 -8.50 -1.46 10.75
CA VAL A 8 -9.95 -1.53 10.56
C VAL A 8 -10.34 -2.91 10.06
N LYS A 9 -11.65 -3.18 9.99
CA LYS A 9 -12.15 -4.45 9.45
C LYS A 9 -11.65 -4.65 8.02
N THR A 10 -10.94 -5.76 7.79
CA THR A 10 -10.44 -6.17 6.46
C THR A 10 -11.61 -6.34 5.50
N ARG A 11 -11.47 -5.83 4.28
CA ARG A 11 -12.51 -5.69 3.25
C ARG A 11 -13.64 -4.73 3.63
N GLY A 12 -13.45 -3.95 4.68
CA GLY A 12 -14.35 -2.89 5.12
C GLY A 12 -13.71 -1.50 5.09
N GLU A 13 -12.50 -1.38 4.54
CA GLU A 13 -11.69 -0.16 4.56
C GLU A 13 -12.41 1.01 3.87
N GLU A 14 -12.92 0.80 2.67
CA GLU A 14 -13.65 1.85 1.93
C GLU A 14 -14.97 2.22 2.61
N LYS A 15 -15.66 1.23 3.17
CA LYS A 15 -16.89 1.47 3.95
C LYS A 15 -16.59 2.32 5.17
N PHE A 16 -15.47 2.02 5.86
CA PHE A 16 -15.02 2.81 7.00
C PHE A 16 -14.74 4.25 6.62
N ILE A 17 -13.99 4.48 5.55
CA ILE A 17 -13.68 5.83 5.06
C ILE A 17 -14.95 6.62 4.75
N ARG A 18 -15.88 6.02 4.00
CA ARG A 18 -17.16 6.67 3.66
C ARG A 18 -17.97 7.02 4.90
N LEU A 19 -18.09 6.07 5.84
CA LEU A 19 -18.83 6.28 7.08
C LEU A 19 -18.20 7.38 7.93
N PHE A 20 -16.88 7.34 8.12
CA PHE A 20 -16.15 8.34 8.87
C PHE A 20 -16.32 9.75 8.27
N ARG A 21 -16.18 9.88 6.94
CA ARG A 21 -16.36 11.16 6.25
C ARG A 21 -17.80 11.70 6.34
N ALA A 22 -18.80 10.81 6.25
CA ALA A 22 -20.21 11.19 6.38
C ALA A 22 -20.54 11.68 7.81
N LEU A 23 -19.96 11.06 8.83
CA LEU A 23 -20.17 11.43 10.23
C LEU A 23 -19.36 12.66 10.66
N HIS A 24 -18.22 12.92 10.02
CA HIS A 24 -17.26 13.94 10.38
C HIS A 24 -16.80 14.75 9.16
N PRO A 25 -17.70 15.50 8.51
CA PRO A 25 -17.39 16.26 7.28
C PRO A 25 -16.32 17.33 7.51
N ASP A 26 -16.22 17.87 8.71
CA ASP A 26 -15.27 18.93 9.07
C ASP A 26 -13.86 18.39 9.42
N CYS A 27 -13.67 17.08 9.40
CA CYS A 27 -12.38 16.49 9.69
C CYS A 27 -11.39 16.69 8.53
N SER A 28 -10.31 17.44 8.79
CA SER A 28 -9.26 17.75 7.80
C SER A 28 -8.20 16.66 7.64
N ILE A 29 -8.24 15.58 8.43
CA ILE A 29 -7.28 14.49 8.37
C ILE A 29 -7.36 13.78 7.01
N ALA A 30 -6.25 13.71 6.28
CA ALA A 30 -6.20 12.92 5.06
C ALA A 30 -6.14 11.42 5.39
N ILE A 31 -6.98 10.62 4.73
CA ILE A 31 -7.04 9.18 4.92
C ILE A 31 -6.62 8.51 3.63
N PHE A 32 -5.60 7.65 3.68
CA PHE A 32 -5.08 6.91 2.55
C PHE A 32 -5.38 5.42 2.67
N PHE A 33 -5.78 4.84 1.55
CA PHE A 33 -5.96 3.40 1.39
C PHE A 33 -5.21 2.93 0.14
N PRO A 34 -3.91 2.63 0.25
CA PRO A 34 -3.10 2.21 -0.89
C PRO A 34 -3.61 0.90 -1.49
N LYS A 35 -3.82 0.92 -2.80
CA LYS A 35 -4.22 -0.24 -3.60
C LYS A 35 -3.19 -0.53 -4.67
N ARG A 36 -3.27 -1.70 -5.28
CA ARG A 36 -2.43 -2.10 -6.41
C ARG A 36 -3.27 -2.64 -7.55
N SER A 37 -2.87 -2.37 -8.77
CA SER A 37 -3.51 -2.90 -9.97
C SER A 37 -2.97 -4.29 -10.28
N ILE A 38 -3.84 -5.28 -10.34
CA ILE A 38 -3.48 -6.67 -10.68
C ILE A 38 -4.42 -7.20 -11.77
N PRO A 39 -3.89 -7.58 -12.94
CA PRO A 39 -4.66 -8.28 -13.95
C PRO A 39 -4.95 -9.72 -13.48
N VAL A 40 -6.22 -10.09 -13.48
CA VAL A 40 -6.67 -11.44 -13.13
C VAL A 40 -7.46 -12.03 -14.31
N ARG A 41 -7.08 -13.23 -14.75
CA ARG A 41 -7.84 -13.94 -15.77
C ARG A 41 -9.00 -14.69 -15.15
N ARG A 42 -10.22 -14.33 -15.54
CA ARG A 42 -11.46 -15.00 -15.12
C ARG A 42 -12.26 -15.39 -16.36
N LYS A 43 -12.64 -16.67 -16.47
CA LYS A 43 -13.42 -17.20 -17.59
C LYS A 43 -12.89 -16.79 -18.97
N GLY A 44 -11.57 -16.83 -19.14
CA GLY A 44 -10.93 -16.45 -20.41
C GLY A 44 -10.69 -14.94 -20.62
N VAL A 45 -11.31 -14.07 -19.84
CA VAL A 45 -11.17 -12.61 -19.92
C VAL A 45 -10.20 -12.10 -18.85
N THR A 46 -9.35 -11.15 -19.22
CA THR A 46 -8.48 -10.47 -18.27
C THR A 46 -9.22 -9.27 -17.68
N VAL A 47 -9.39 -9.28 -16.35
CA VAL A 47 -10.04 -8.20 -15.61
C VAL A 47 -9.01 -7.57 -14.67
N GLN A 48 -8.96 -6.24 -14.64
CA GLN A 48 -8.15 -5.51 -13.66
C GLN A 48 -8.85 -5.53 -12.29
N THR A 49 -8.10 -5.91 -11.28
CA THR A 49 -8.55 -5.84 -9.88
C THR A 49 -7.65 -4.89 -9.10
N THR A 50 -8.20 -4.30 -8.05
CA THR A 50 -7.51 -3.29 -7.25
C THR A 50 -7.47 -3.68 -5.75
N PRO A 51 -6.82 -4.80 -5.39
CA PRO A 51 -6.72 -5.20 -3.99
C PRO A 51 -5.86 -4.23 -3.19
N ALA A 52 -6.09 -4.22 -1.86
CA ALA A 52 -5.29 -3.46 -0.92
C ALA A 52 -3.81 -3.85 -0.96
N VAL A 53 -2.91 -2.89 -0.74
CA VAL A 53 -1.49 -3.17 -0.44
C VAL A 53 -1.37 -3.70 0.98
N PHE A 54 -2.02 -3.06 1.93
CA PHE A 54 -2.05 -3.44 3.35
C PHE A 54 -3.50 -3.74 3.77
N PRO A 55 -3.98 -4.98 3.62
CA PRO A 55 -5.34 -5.33 3.98
C PRO A 55 -5.65 -5.06 5.46
N GLY A 56 -6.73 -4.35 5.73
CA GLY A 56 -7.15 -3.99 7.08
C GLY A 56 -6.47 -2.74 7.66
N TYR A 57 -5.66 -2.02 6.87
CA TYR A 57 -4.97 -0.82 7.33
C TYR A 57 -5.36 0.41 6.52
N LEU A 58 -5.50 1.52 7.22
CA LEU A 58 -5.63 2.87 6.67
C LEU A 58 -4.54 3.74 7.25
N PHE A 59 -4.08 4.70 6.47
CA PHE A 59 -3.04 5.63 6.87
C PHE A 59 -3.58 7.04 6.94
N LEU A 60 -3.17 7.77 7.96
CA LEU A 60 -3.62 9.13 8.25
C LEU A 60 -2.44 10.08 8.11
N GLU A 61 -2.64 11.20 7.41
CA GLU A 61 -1.67 12.30 7.34
C GLU A 61 -2.26 13.50 8.05
N THR A 62 -1.63 13.93 9.14
CA THR A 62 -2.12 15.03 9.98
C THR A 62 -1.05 15.52 10.96
N GLU A 63 -1.34 16.63 11.62
CA GLU A 63 -0.59 17.05 12.81
C GLU A 63 -1.08 16.27 14.05
N GLY A 64 -0.18 16.12 15.05
CA GLY A 64 -0.49 15.35 16.25
C GLY A 64 -1.67 15.92 17.07
N GLU A 65 -1.75 17.24 17.19
CA GLU A 65 -2.84 17.93 17.91
C GLU A 65 -4.19 17.70 17.23
N THR A 66 -4.23 17.76 15.90
CA THR A 66 -5.44 17.47 15.12
C THR A 66 -5.88 16.01 15.33
N LEU A 67 -4.93 15.07 15.34
CA LEU A 67 -5.26 13.67 15.60
C LEU A 67 -5.84 13.50 17.01
N GLN A 68 -5.29 14.14 18.01
CA GLN A 68 -5.83 14.08 19.38
C GLN A 68 -7.27 14.59 19.46
N SER A 69 -7.63 15.61 18.66
CA SER A 69 -8.99 16.12 18.59
C SER A 69 -9.98 15.13 17.95
N PHE A 70 -9.52 14.28 17.03
CA PHE A 70 -10.37 13.35 16.29
C PHE A 70 -10.20 11.86 16.63
N HIS A 71 -9.29 11.48 17.53
CA HIS A 71 -9.02 10.08 17.81
C HIS A 71 -10.23 9.29 18.34
N TRP A 72 -11.10 9.94 19.11
CA TRP A 72 -12.33 9.34 19.61
C TRP A 72 -13.35 9.07 18.49
N GLN A 73 -13.44 9.95 17.51
CA GLN A 73 -14.31 9.80 16.36
C GLN A 73 -13.90 8.58 15.53
N PHE A 74 -12.58 8.38 15.30
CA PHE A 74 -12.08 7.15 14.68
C PHE A 74 -12.49 5.91 15.46
N ARG A 75 -12.28 5.91 16.78
CA ARG A 75 -12.59 4.78 17.67
C ARG A 75 -14.07 4.42 17.72
N LYS A 76 -14.96 5.40 17.60
CA LYS A 76 -16.41 5.20 17.60
C LYS A 76 -16.97 4.81 16.24
N THR A 77 -16.20 4.97 15.17
CA THR A 77 -16.65 4.59 13.82
C THR A 77 -16.67 3.07 13.68
N CYS A 78 -17.78 2.55 13.20
CA CYS A 78 -17.97 1.09 13.01
C CYS A 78 -16.89 0.51 12.09
N GLY A 79 -16.27 -0.57 12.53
CA GLY A 79 -15.17 -1.23 11.83
C GLY A 79 -13.77 -0.82 12.28
N PHE A 80 -13.65 0.13 13.21
CA PHE A 80 -12.38 0.45 13.85
C PHE A 80 -11.93 -0.67 14.78
N TYR A 81 -10.64 -1.03 14.74
CA TYR A 81 -10.05 -1.97 15.69
C TYR A 81 -9.08 -1.27 16.64
N ARG A 82 -8.06 -0.62 16.12
CA ARG A 82 -7.05 0.07 16.94
C ARG A 82 -6.20 1.06 16.14
N PHE A 83 -5.60 2.01 16.84
CA PHE A 83 -4.41 2.68 16.34
C PHE A 83 -3.22 1.73 16.43
N LEU A 84 -2.33 1.81 15.47
CA LEU A 84 -1.15 0.97 15.45
C LEU A 84 -0.23 1.35 16.62
N LYS A 85 0.40 0.35 17.23
CA LYS A 85 1.15 0.33 18.49
C LYS A 85 0.26 0.44 19.72
N SER A 86 -0.54 1.50 19.91
CA SER A 86 -1.31 1.68 21.12
C SER A 86 -2.47 2.66 20.93
N ASN A 87 -3.62 2.32 21.49
CA ASN A 87 -4.75 3.25 21.59
C ASN A 87 -4.58 4.30 22.71
N ARG A 88 -3.64 4.08 23.63
CA ARG A 88 -3.38 5.00 24.75
C ARG A 88 -2.30 6.01 24.41
N ASN A 89 -1.29 5.58 23.68
CA ASN A 89 -0.18 6.43 23.25
C ASN A 89 -0.03 6.27 21.73
N ILE A 90 -0.77 7.08 20.97
CA ILE A 90 -0.77 7.06 19.52
C ILE A 90 0.54 7.66 19.03
N GLN A 91 1.35 6.83 18.38
CA GLN A 91 2.65 7.23 17.84
C GLN A 91 2.61 7.37 16.32
N PRO A 92 3.30 8.36 15.75
CA PRO A 92 3.46 8.42 14.30
C PRO A 92 4.32 7.25 13.79
N LEU A 93 4.13 6.95 12.52
CA LEU A 93 5.00 6.05 11.77
C LEU A 93 6.41 6.63 11.71
N SER A 94 7.43 5.78 11.81
CA SER A 94 8.84 6.18 11.76
C SER A 94 9.69 5.10 11.09
N GLY A 95 10.91 5.47 10.70
CA GLY A 95 11.89 4.56 10.13
C GLY A 95 11.37 3.80 8.91
N ARG A 96 11.67 2.51 8.85
CA ARG A 96 11.32 1.64 7.70
C ARG A 96 9.81 1.53 7.46
N ASP A 97 9.00 1.53 8.51
CA ASP A 97 7.53 1.49 8.38
C ASP A 97 7.02 2.72 7.64
N LEU A 98 7.51 3.90 7.99
CA LEU A 98 7.17 5.15 7.31
C LEU A 98 7.61 5.12 5.84
N GLU A 99 8.85 4.70 5.57
CA GLU A 99 9.39 4.61 4.21
C GLU A 99 8.55 3.68 3.34
N THR A 100 8.18 2.50 3.87
CA THR A 100 7.34 1.52 3.18
C THR A 100 5.96 2.10 2.85
N VAL A 101 5.33 2.76 3.82
CA VAL A 101 4.00 3.36 3.63
C VAL A 101 4.07 4.53 2.64
N LEU A 102 5.07 5.42 2.77
CA LEU A 102 5.24 6.55 1.85
C LEU A 102 5.54 6.11 0.42
N HIS A 103 6.21 4.97 0.24
CA HIS A 103 6.40 4.40 -1.09
C HIS A 103 5.05 4.20 -1.81
N PHE A 104 4.05 3.66 -1.11
CA PHE A 104 2.72 3.40 -1.68
C PHE A 104 1.74 4.58 -1.60
N ILE A 105 2.02 5.62 -0.84
CA ILE A 105 1.18 6.81 -0.78
C ILE A 105 1.67 7.90 -1.72
N LYS A 106 2.98 8.20 -1.69
CA LYS A 106 3.56 9.35 -2.39
C LYS A 106 4.25 8.96 -3.70
N LYS A 107 5.04 7.87 -3.71
CA LYS A 107 5.84 7.50 -4.87
C LYS A 107 5.02 6.80 -5.96
N THR A 108 4.16 5.87 -5.59
CA THR A 108 3.33 5.13 -6.54
C THR A 108 1.93 5.71 -6.72
N GLY A 109 1.53 6.64 -5.84
CA GLY A 109 0.17 7.17 -5.77
C GLY A 109 -0.83 6.19 -5.13
N PRO A 110 -2.11 6.57 -5.03
CA PRO A 110 -3.13 5.80 -4.33
C PRO A 110 -3.43 4.43 -4.96
N LEU A 111 -3.09 4.27 -6.24
CA LEU A 111 -3.19 3.01 -6.98
C LEU A 111 -1.83 2.70 -7.60
N ALA A 112 -1.10 1.76 -7.00
CA ALA A 112 0.15 1.26 -7.53
C ALA A 112 -0.11 0.51 -8.86
N GLY A 113 0.46 1.02 -9.93
CA GLY A 113 0.31 0.48 -11.29
C GLY A 113 1.13 -0.78 -11.53
N ILE A 114 1.50 -0.98 -12.78
CA ILE A 114 2.33 -2.10 -13.25
C ILE A 114 3.77 -1.60 -13.43
N SER A 115 4.74 -2.38 -12.96
CA SER A 115 6.16 -2.05 -13.09
C SER A 115 6.68 -2.46 -14.47
N LYS A 116 7.64 -1.70 -15.02
CA LYS A 116 8.40 -2.09 -16.19
C LYS A 116 9.69 -2.77 -15.77
N VAL A 117 9.91 -3.96 -16.29
CA VAL A 117 11.05 -4.79 -15.92
C VAL A 117 11.67 -5.47 -17.12
N TYR A 118 12.93 -5.85 -17.01
CA TYR A 118 13.58 -6.77 -17.93
C TYR A 118 14.34 -7.85 -17.13
N PHE A 119 14.77 -8.90 -17.79
CA PHE A 119 15.62 -9.92 -17.17
C PHE A 119 17.06 -9.76 -17.65
N ASP A 120 18.00 -9.77 -16.72
CA ASP A 120 19.43 -9.75 -17.04
C ASP A 120 19.89 -11.11 -17.59
N GLU A 121 21.18 -11.21 -17.95
CA GLU A 121 21.81 -12.41 -18.48
C GLU A 121 21.70 -13.61 -17.54
N ASN A 122 21.57 -13.35 -16.23
CA ASN A 122 21.41 -14.37 -15.20
C ASN A 122 19.93 -14.68 -14.89
N SER A 123 19.01 -14.23 -15.74
CA SER A 123 17.54 -14.36 -15.52
C SER A 123 17.03 -13.71 -14.26
N ARG A 124 17.74 -12.73 -13.71
CA ARG A 124 17.29 -11.92 -12.57
C ARG A 124 16.42 -10.78 -13.06
N ILE A 125 15.37 -10.48 -12.31
CA ILE A 125 14.49 -9.36 -12.61
C ILE A 125 15.22 -8.04 -12.30
N VAL A 126 15.19 -7.13 -13.25
CA VAL A 126 15.69 -5.76 -13.11
C VAL A 126 14.52 -4.81 -13.31
N VAL A 127 14.28 -3.95 -12.34
CA VAL A 127 13.17 -3.01 -12.36
C VAL A 127 13.64 -1.70 -12.98
N ALA A 128 13.03 -1.32 -14.10
CA ALA A 128 13.32 -0.04 -14.76
C ALA A 128 12.48 1.10 -14.12
N GLU A 129 11.19 0.86 -13.91
CA GLU A 129 10.30 1.84 -13.29
C GLU A 129 9.06 1.16 -12.68
N GLY A 130 8.30 1.93 -11.89
CA GLY A 130 7.02 1.52 -11.32
C GLY A 130 7.09 1.10 -9.84
N PRO A 131 6.03 0.50 -9.33
CA PRO A 131 5.89 0.18 -7.89
C PRO A 131 6.96 -0.72 -7.31
N LEU A 132 7.60 -1.57 -8.11
CA LEU A 132 8.69 -2.45 -7.67
C LEU A 132 10.02 -1.70 -7.50
N ALA A 133 10.17 -0.51 -8.09
CA ALA A 133 11.43 0.25 -8.02
C ALA A 133 11.74 0.69 -6.58
N GLY A 134 12.86 0.22 -6.05
CA GLY A 134 13.27 0.39 -4.65
C GLY A 134 12.74 -0.69 -3.71
N LEU A 135 12.02 -1.69 -4.22
CA LEU A 135 11.53 -2.84 -3.47
C LEU A 135 12.14 -4.17 -3.98
N GLU A 136 13.21 -4.10 -4.78
CA GLU A 136 13.85 -5.28 -5.38
C GLU A 136 14.29 -6.27 -4.31
N GLY A 137 14.82 -5.77 -3.19
CA GLY A 137 15.22 -6.59 -2.04
C GLY A 137 14.06 -7.27 -1.30
N ASN A 138 12.83 -6.85 -1.56
CA ASN A 138 11.62 -7.43 -0.98
C ASN A 138 11.02 -8.54 -1.84
N ILE A 139 11.53 -8.75 -3.08
CA ILE A 139 11.02 -9.76 -4.00
C ILE A 139 11.40 -11.14 -3.50
N ILE A 140 10.39 -11.96 -3.21
CA ILE A 140 10.57 -13.34 -2.75
C ILE A 140 10.26 -14.38 -3.84
N LYS A 141 9.52 -14.01 -4.87
CA LYS A 141 9.19 -14.89 -5.99
C LYS A 141 8.82 -14.07 -7.23
N VAL A 142 9.21 -14.56 -8.41
CA VAL A 142 8.79 -14.03 -9.71
C VAL A 142 8.01 -15.09 -10.46
N ASP A 143 6.77 -14.78 -10.83
CA ASP A 143 5.93 -15.62 -11.69
C ASP A 143 5.93 -15.02 -13.12
N LYS A 144 6.78 -15.59 -13.97
CA LYS A 144 6.94 -15.12 -15.36
C LYS A 144 5.67 -15.32 -16.20
N ARG A 145 4.91 -16.39 -15.93
CA ARG A 145 3.67 -16.70 -16.67
C ARG A 145 2.56 -15.71 -16.36
N LYS A 146 2.40 -15.38 -15.09
CA LYS A 146 1.38 -14.42 -14.63
C LYS A 146 1.87 -12.97 -14.68
N LYS A 147 3.14 -12.74 -15.00
CA LYS A 147 3.79 -11.43 -14.97
C LYS A 147 3.60 -10.72 -13.62
N ARG A 148 3.98 -11.41 -12.55
CA ARG A 148 3.86 -10.93 -11.18
C ARG A 148 5.14 -11.17 -10.39
N ALA A 149 5.52 -10.19 -9.61
CA ALA A 149 6.53 -10.32 -8.58
C ALA A 149 5.83 -10.34 -7.21
N LYS A 150 6.10 -11.38 -6.44
CA LYS A 150 5.64 -11.49 -5.05
C LYS A 150 6.65 -10.82 -4.15
N ILE A 151 6.20 -9.85 -3.37
CA ILE A 151 7.04 -9.12 -2.42
C ILE A 151 6.58 -9.35 -0.99
N LYS A 152 7.50 -9.28 -0.06
CA LYS A 152 7.24 -9.24 1.37
C LYS A 152 7.40 -7.82 1.89
N LEU A 153 6.39 -7.31 2.56
CA LEU A 153 6.38 -6.02 3.23
C LEU A 153 6.15 -6.24 4.72
N ASP A 154 6.93 -5.59 5.53
CA ASP A 154 6.73 -5.58 6.97
C ASP A 154 6.18 -4.21 7.38
N LEU A 155 5.20 -4.23 8.29
CA LEU A 155 4.62 -3.05 8.90
C LEU A 155 4.39 -3.34 10.38
N TYR A 156 5.22 -2.78 11.24
CA TYR A 156 5.31 -3.14 12.66
C TYR A 156 5.55 -4.65 12.84
N ASP A 157 4.67 -5.31 13.60
CA ASP A 157 4.78 -6.75 13.88
C ASP A 157 4.09 -7.62 12.81
N ASP A 158 3.44 -6.99 11.82
CA ASP A 158 2.73 -7.69 10.74
C ASP A 158 3.59 -7.78 9.48
N SER A 159 3.52 -8.93 8.81
CA SER A 159 4.13 -9.16 7.51
C SER A 159 3.05 -9.40 6.46
N PHE A 160 3.18 -8.73 5.33
CA PHE A 160 2.29 -8.86 4.18
C PHE A 160 3.04 -9.45 3.00
N THR A 161 2.42 -10.42 2.37
CA THR A 161 2.91 -10.96 1.10
C THR A 161 1.92 -10.58 0.01
N ILE A 162 2.35 -9.76 -0.93
CA ILE A 162 1.51 -9.26 -2.01
C ILE A 162 2.15 -9.49 -3.37
N ASP A 163 1.31 -9.61 -4.40
CA ASP A 163 1.77 -9.63 -5.78
C ASP A 163 1.68 -8.22 -6.38
N LEU A 164 2.74 -7.78 -7.05
CA LEU A 164 2.75 -6.61 -7.91
C LEU A 164 2.89 -7.05 -9.36
N GLY A 165 2.08 -6.46 -10.24
CA GLY A 165 2.13 -6.75 -11.67
C GLY A 165 3.37 -6.10 -12.31
N TYR A 166 3.90 -6.76 -13.35
CA TYR A 166 4.94 -6.18 -14.20
C TYR A 166 4.68 -6.48 -15.67
N GLU A 167 5.24 -5.65 -16.53
CA GLU A 167 5.37 -5.89 -17.96
C GLU A 167 6.83 -5.96 -18.35
N LEU A 168 7.12 -6.78 -19.35
CA LEU A 168 8.47 -6.91 -19.89
C LEU A 168 8.74 -5.80 -20.91
N ILE A 169 9.88 -5.13 -20.74
CA ILE A 169 10.42 -4.21 -21.73
C ILE A 169 11.70 -4.80 -22.32
N GLU A 170 12.05 -4.36 -23.52
CA GLU A 170 13.36 -4.65 -24.08
C GLU A 170 14.44 -3.92 -23.25
N LYS A 171 15.56 -4.61 -23.00
CA LYS A 171 16.72 -3.95 -22.39
C LYS A 171 17.12 -2.81 -23.33
N ALA A 172 17.06 -1.57 -22.83
CA ALA A 172 17.59 -0.45 -23.58
C ALA A 172 19.05 -0.76 -23.88
N VAL A 173 19.36 -1.02 -25.16
CA VAL A 173 20.75 -1.17 -25.63
C VAL A 173 21.38 0.20 -25.40
N GLY A 174 22.21 0.30 -24.37
CA GLY A 174 22.89 1.54 -24.05
C GLY A 174 23.66 2.05 -25.26
N LEU A 175 23.37 3.26 -25.65
CA LEU A 175 24.31 4.08 -26.40
C LEU A 175 25.55 4.23 -25.52
N HIS A 176 26.64 3.65 -25.96
CA HIS A 176 27.97 3.85 -25.38
C HIS A 176 28.41 5.29 -25.52
#